data_e6cac56cdcec3fb238355f377c247878
#
_entry.id   e6cac56cdcec3fb238355f377c247878
#
_cell.length_a   1.000
_cell.length_b   1.000
_cell.length_c   1.000
_cell.angle_alpha   90.00
_cell.angle_beta   90.00
_cell.angle_gamma   90.00
#
_symmetry.space_group_name_H-M   'P 1'
#
loop_
_entity.id
_entity.type
_entity.pdbx_description
1 polymer ?
#
loop_
_entity_poly.entity_id
_entity_poly.type
_entity_poly.pdbx_seq_one_letter_code
_entity_poly.pdbx_strand_id
1 'polypeptide(L)'
;MKQEIKLSKEQQEIIDSNKDTIVVSNPGTGKTTTLSLKVIKLLEDKINPEDILCITFTEKAKKEMFDAIYDYGKGKFSDADIMKINIHTFHSFAYNYLLDAGIISGDIVGNNLMRFSILNSFEQNQALNYGKDYIISTIVPKTENSIRYIKSFGITPDKIDLNKATTILEKIFDEKSSSYTIDEMKSFLKYFIEAYKEYEKSKLQAVDYSDMLLMFKEKFRGNKFQHVLVDEMQDMNEIEAEIATMVAENLFLVGDAKQAIFGFQG
;
A
#
# COMPACT_ATOMS: atom_id res chain seq x y z
N MET A 1 15.13 -19.71 30.41
CA MET A 1 16.05 -18.57 30.51
C MET A 1 16.03 -17.88 29.15
N LYS A 2 15.44 -16.67 29.04
CA LYS A 2 15.52 -15.88 27.80
C LYS A 2 16.96 -15.40 27.66
N GLN A 3 17.57 -15.61 26.48
CA GLN A 3 18.85 -14.96 26.16
C GLN A 3 18.63 -13.45 26.26
N GLU A 4 19.41 -12.77 27.10
CA GLU A 4 19.50 -11.32 27.09
C GLU A 4 19.92 -10.89 25.69
N ILE A 5 19.06 -10.12 24.99
CA ILE A 5 19.37 -9.60 23.68
C ILE A 5 20.45 -8.54 23.87
N LYS A 6 21.64 -8.83 23.38
CA LYS A 6 22.76 -7.90 23.41
C LYS A 6 22.64 -6.93 22.26
N LEU A 7 22.01 -5.77 22.51
CA LEU A 7 21.89 -4.71 21.53
C LEU A 7 23.27 -4.09 21.22
N SER A 8 23.48 -3.69 19.97
CA SER A 8 24.59 -2.82 19.61
C SER A 8 24.35 -1.41 20.17
N LYS A 9 25.42 -0.60 20.29
CA LYS A 9 25.26 0.81 20.70
C LYS A 9 24.33 1.58 19.76
N GLU A 10 24.47 1.34 18.46
CA GLU A 10 23.62 1.96 17.44
C GLU A 10 22.14 1.55 17.61
N GLN A 11 21.86 0.27 17.86
CA GLN A 11 20.50 -0.18 18.12
C GLN A 11 19.91 0.47 19.38
N GLN A 12 20.70 0.63 20.42
CA GLN A 12 20.26 1.31 21.64
C GLN A 12 19.95 2.79 21.37
N GLU A 13 20.81 3.51 20.65
CA GLU A 13 20.60 4.91 20.28
C GLU A 13 19.33 5.09 19.45
N ILE A 14 19.07 4.16 18.51
CA ILE A 14 17.87 4.14 17.67
C ILE A 14 16.61 3.93 18.53
N ILE A 15 16.64 2.96 19.45
CA ILE A 15 15.51 2.64 20.34
C ILE A 15 15.21 3.83 21.27
N ASP A 16 16.24 4.52 21.77
CA ASP A 16 16.09 5.65 22.68
C ASP A 16 15.70 6.96 21.99
N SER A 17 15.78 7.03 20.65
CA SER A 17 15.42 8.23 19.89
C SER A 17 13.92 8.56 20.00
N ASN A 18 13.58 9.79 20.35
CA ASN A 18 12.21 10.32 20.40
C ASN A 18 11.90 11.31 19.26
N LYS A 19 12.64 11.22 18.16
CA LYS A 19 12.46 12.05 16.96
C LYS A 19 12.08 11.17 15.78
N ASP A 20 11.63 11.81 14.72
CA ASP A 20 11.51 11.13 13.43
C ASP A 20 12.82 10.43 13.09
N THR A 21 12.73 9.13 12.84
CA THR A 21 13.90 8.26 12.71
C THR A 21 13.73 7.35 11.50
N ILE A 22 14.74 7.30 10.66
CA ILE A 22 14.81 6.36 9.55
C ILE A 22 15.98 5.40 9.84
N VAL A 23 15.66 4.11 9.94
CA VAL A 23 16.63 3.04 10.20
C VAL A 23 16.86 2.27 8.90
N VAL A 24 18.04 2.47 8.34
CA VAL A 24 18.48 1.72 7.15
C VAL A 24 19.36 0.57 7.60
N SER A 25 18.96 -0.65 7.33
CA SER A 25 19.68 -1.84 7.77
C SER A 25 19.73 -2.92 6.70
N ASN A 26 20.71 -3.81 6.78
CA ASN A 26 20.80 -4.95 5.86
C ASN A 26 19.82 -6.07 6.25
N PRO A 27 19.51 -7.02 5.33
CA PRO A 27 18.72 -8.20 5.64
C PRO A 27 19.32 -8.99 6.82
N GLY A 28 18.45 -9.49 7.71
CA GLY A 28 18.88 -10.32 8.84
C GLY A 28 19.53 -9.59 10.01
N THR A 29 19.56 -8.27 10.04
CA THR A 29 20.13 -7.46 11.13
C THR A 29 19.19 -7.23 12.32
N GLY A 30 18.03 -7.88 12.33
CA GLY A 30 17.07 -7.77 13.43
C GLY A 30 16.17 -6.54 13.33
N LYS A 31 15.77 -6.11 12.14
CA LYS A 31 14.84 -4.99 11.91
C LYS A 31 13.58 -5.09 12.78
N THR A 32 12.85 -6.19 12.65
CA THR A 32 11.62 -6.44 13.42
C THR A 32 11.90 -6.49 14.92
N THR A 33 13.06 -7.02 15.35
CA THR A 33 13.50 -7.00 16.74
C THR A 33 13.69 -5.57 17.23
N THR A 34 14.40 -4.73 16.47
CA THR A 34 14.63 -3.32 16.84
C THR A 34 13.32 -2.55 16.95
N LEU A 35 12.41 -2.76 15.98
CA LEU A 35 11.09 -2.14 15.99
C LEU A 35 10.25 -2.60 17.20
N SER A 36 10.22 -3.90 17.49
CA SER A 36 9.48 -4.44 18.64
C SER A 36 10.05 -3.91 19.96
N LEU A 37 11.37 -3.81 20.10
CA LEU A 37 12.02 -3.24 21.29
C LEU A 37 11.77 -1.73 21.40
N LYS A 38 11.65 -1.00 20.28
CA LYS A 38 11.22 0.40 20.29
C LYS A 38 9.81 0.53 20.87
N VAL A 39 8.87 -0.33 20.47
CA VAL A 39 7.51 -0.36 21.04
C VAL A 39 7.56 -0.62 22.54
N ILE A 40 8.35 -1.59 23.00
CA ILE A 40 8.52 -1.85 24.43
C ILE A 40 9.08 -0.63 25.19
N LYS A 41 10.07 0.05 24.61
CA LYS A 41 10.62 1.28 25.18
C LYS A 41 9.57 2.38 25.30
N LEU A 42 8.72 2.57 24.28
CA LEU A 42 7.62 3.54 24.35
C LEU A 42 6.64 3.23 25.49
N LEU A 43 6.32 1.95 25.70
CA LEU A 43 5.50 1.54 26.85
C LEU A 43 6.21 1.80 28.18
N GLU A 44 7.52 1.55 28.28
CA GLU A 44 8.34 1.89 29.47
C GLU A 44 8.35 3.40 29.75
N ASP A 45 8.34 4.21 28.68
CA ASP A 45 8.24 5.67 28.76
C ASP A 45 6.79 6.17 29.01
N LYS A 46 5.86 5.23 29.29
CA LYS A 46 4.45 5.48 29.65
C LYS A 46 3.62 6.10 28.51
N ILE A 47 4.01 5.89 27.26
CA ILE A 47 3.15 6.19 26.12
C ILE A 47 1.93 5.28 26.19
N ASN A 48 0.73 5.86 25.95
CA ASN A 48 -0.49 5.07 25.94
C ASN A 48 -0.43 4.06 24.75
N PRO A 49 -0.66 2.76 24.99
CA PRO A 49 -0.63 1.76 23.93
C PRO A 49 -1.54 2.09 22.74
N GLU A 50 -2.67 2.72 22.97
CA GLU A 50 -3.63 3.14 21.91
C GLU A 50 -3.06 4.26 21.01
N ASP A 51 -2.05 5.01 21.48
CA ASP A 51 -1.38 6.07 20.74
C ASP A 51 -0.16 5.57 19.93
N ILE A 52 0.07 4.25 19.92
CA ILE A 52 1.12 3.58 19.16
C ILE A 52 0.48 2.84 17.99
N LEU A 53 0.91 3.16 16.76
CA LEU A 53 0.52 2.47 15.53
C LEU A 53 1.74 1.81 14.90
N CYS A 54 1.66 0.49 14.68
CA CYS A 54 2.65 -0.27 13.94
C CYS A 54 2.06 -0.69 12.59
N ILE A 55 2.76 -0.42 11.51
CA ILE A 55 2.32 -0.76 10.15
C ILE A 55 3.30 -1.73 9.51
N THR A 56 2.76 -2.77 8.87
CA THR A 56 3.48 -3.78 8.10
C THR A 56 2.83 -3.96 6.73
N PHE A 57 3.44 -4.76 5.84
CA PHE A 57 2.91 -4.98 4.50
C PHE A 57 2.06 -6.25 4.34
N THR A 58 2.17 -7.20 5.26
CA THR A 58 1.46 -8.48 5.17
C THR A 58 0.83 -8.89 6.50
N GLU A 59 -0.26 -9.63 6.45
CA GLU A 59 -0.89 -10.20 7.66
C GLU A 59 0.07 -11.17 8.40
N LYS A 60 0.98 -11.82 7.69
CA LYS A 60 2.02 -12.65 8.30
C LYS A 60 2.99 -11.80 9.12
N ALA A 61 3.51 -10.70 8.53
CA ALA A 61 4.41 -9.78 9.24
C ALA A 61 3.73 -9.09 10.43
N LYS A 62 2.44 -8.76 10.31
CA LYS A 62 1.62 -8.25 11.41
C LYS A 62 1.60 -9.22 12.59
N LYS A 63 1.36 -10.51 12.32
CA LYS A 63 1.38 -11.54 13.36
C LYS A 63 2.77 -11.70 13.98
N GLU A 64 3.82 -11.79 13.17
CA GLU A 64 5.21 -11.90 13.64
C GLU A 64 5.61 -10.71 14.52
N MET A 65 5.19 -9.49 14.15
CA MET A 65 5.40 -8.28 14.94
C MET A 65 4.66 -8.33 16.27
N PHE A 66 3.38 -8.72 16.27
CA PHE A 66 2.61 -8.89 17.48
C PHE A 66 3.26 -9.91 18.43
N ASP A 67 3.62 -11.09 17.90
CA ASP A 67 4.24 -12.16 18.69
C ASP A 67 5.56 -11.69 19.31
N ALA A 68 6.37 -10.91 18.55
CA ALA A 68 7.62 -10.36 19.05
C ALA A 68 7.39 -9.30 20.17
N ILE A 69 6.47 -8.37 19.96
CA ILE A 69 6.11 -7.35 20.97
C ILE A 69 5.57 -8.04 22.23
N TYR A 70 4.69 -9.02 22.07
CA TYR A 70 4.15 -9.79 23.20
C TYR A 70 5.25 -10.52 23.96
N ASP A 71 6.16 -11.17 23.25
CA ASP A 71 7.26 -11.93 23.87
C ASP A 71 8.24 -11.04 24.65
N TYR A 72 8.50 -9.82 24.19
CA TYR A 72 9.37 -8.86 24.90
C TYR A 72 8.63 -8.13 26.02
N GLY A 73 7.33 -7.95 25.88
CA GLY A 73 6.49 -7.21 26.84
C GLY A 73 5.93 -8.07 27.98
N LYS A 74 5.75 -9.38 27.76
CA LYS A 74 5.13 -10.26 28.77
C LYS A 74 5.94 -10.29 30.07
N GLY A 75 5.22 -10.11 31.19
CA GLY A 75 5.83 -10.00 32.51
C GLY A 75 6.36 -8.60 32.87
N LYS A 76 6.37 -7.65 31.92
CA LYS A 76 6.62 -6.22 32.16
C LYS A 76 5.32 -5.42 32.10
N PHE A 77 4.43 -5.76 31.18
CA PHE A 77 3.15 -5.10 30.93
C PHE A 77 2.01 -6.11 31.04
N SER A 78 0.79 -5.62 31.26
CA SER A 78 -0.40 -6.48 31.21
C SER A 78 -0.68 -6.91 29.76
N ASP A 79 -1.25 -8.11 29.59
CA ASP A 79 -1.67 -8.58 28.27
C ASP A 79 -2.67 -7.62 27.63
N ALA A 80 -3.53 -6.99 28.45
CA ALA A 80 -4.50 -6.01 28.01
C ALA A 80 -3.84 -4.75 27.42
N ASP A 81 -2.73 -4.27 28.00
CA ASP A 81 -2.01 -3.11 27.46
C ASP A 81 -1.30 -3.46 26.15
N ILE A 82 -0.71 -4.65 26.06
CA ILE A 82 -0.08 -5.09 24.79
C ILE A 82 -1.10 -5.25 23.69
N MET A 83 -2.31 -5.77 23.99
CA MET A 83 -3.40 -5.96 23.02
C MET A 83 -4.01 -4.64 22.52
N LYS A 84 -3.81 -3.54 23.22
CA LYS A 84 -4.28 -2.21 22.80
C LYS A 84 -3.38 -1.53 21.76
N ILE A 85 -2.18 -2.05 21.52
CA ILE A 85 -1.29 -1.51 20.50
C ILE A 85 -1.93 -1.75 19.12
N ASN A 86 -2.00 -0.70 18.31
CA ASN A 86 -2.54 -0.80 16.97
C ASN A 86 -1.50 -1.41 16.04
N ILE A 87 -1.76 -2.62 15.53
CA ILE A 87 -0.87 -3.30 14.57
C ILE A 87 -1.68 -3.66 13.34
N HIS A 88 -1.35 -3.06 12.20
CA HIS A 88 -2.12 -3.14 10.97
C HIS A 88 -1.24 -3.24 9.71
N THR A 89 -1.83 -3.66 8.60
CA THR A 89 -1.31 -3.30 7.28
C THR A 89 -1.90 -1.94 6.87
N PHE A 90 -1.31 -1.22 5.91
CA PHE A 90 -1.89 0.04 5.41
C PHE A 90 -3.36 -0.12 5.02
N HIS A 91 -3.66 -1.18 4.27
CA HIS A 91 -5.03 -1.46 3.82
C HIS A 91 -5.97 -1.81 4.96
N SER A 92 -5.55 -2.65 5.92
CA SER A 92 -6.41 -2.98 7.06
C SER A 92 -6.64 -1.78 7.97
N PHE A 93 -5.65 -0.90 8.12
CA PHE A 93 -5.80 0.34 8.87
C PHE A 93 -6.79 1.30 8.21
N ALA A 94 -6.60 1.55 6.91
CA ALA A 94 -7.50 2.40 6.13
C ALA A 94 -8.94 1.84 6.10
N TYR A 95 -9.09 0.53 5.89
CA TYR A 95 -10.38 -0.15 5.86
C TYR A 95 -11.15 0.01 7.18
N ASN A 96 -10.49 -0.31 8.30
CA ASN A 96 -11.14 -0.22 9.62
C ASN A 96 -11.59 1.20 9.92
N TYR A 97 -10.74 2.20 9.66
CA TYR A 97 -11.12 3.60 9.85
C TYR A 97 -12.32 4.01 8.99
N LEU A 98 -12.31 3.66 7.70
CA LEU A 98 -13.40 4.01 6.78
C LEU A 98 -14.73 3.33 7.16
N LEU A 99 -14.64 2.09 7.63
CA LEU A 99 -15.80 1.32 8.11
C LEU A 99 -16.36 1.91 9.41
N ASP A 100 -15.51 2.18 10.40
CA ASP A 100 -15.91 2.74 11.70
C ASP A 100 -16.48 4.15 11.55
N ALA A 101 -15.96 4.92 10.60
CA ALA A 101 -16.49 6.25 10.25
C ALA A 101 -17.79 6.19 9.41
N GLY A 102 -18.26 5.01 9.01
CA GLY A 102 -19.47 4.83 8.19
C GLY A 102 -19.30 5.35 6.75
N ILE A 103 -18.05 5.49 6.27
CA ILE A 103 -17.74 6.01 4.92
C ILE A 103 -17.93 4.93 3.87
N ILE A 104 -17.65 3.67 4.21
CA ILE A 104 -17.86 2.49 3.36
C ILE A 104 -18.83 1.52 4.02
N SER A 105 -19.50 0.69 3.21
CA SER A 105 -20.42 -0.36 3.68
C SER A 105 -19.73 -1.66 4.08
N GLY A 106 -18.42 -1.78 3.80
CA GLY A 106 -17.65 -2.99 4.04
C GLY A 106 -17.48 -3.90 2.83
N ASP A 107 -18.14 -3.60 1.70
CA ASP A 107 -18.02 -4.40 0.48
C ASP A 107 -16.70 -4.08 -0.24
N ILE A 108 -15.85 -5.11 -0.36
CA ILE A 108 -14.58 -5.03 -1.07
C ILE A 108 -14.69 -5.75 -2.41
N VAL A 109 -14.33 -5.03 -3.46
CA VAL A 109 -14.31 -5.58 -4.82
C VAL A 109 -13.11 -6.50 -5.01
N GLY A 110 -13.37 -7.75 -5.37
CA GLY A 110 -12.34 -8.70 -5.73
C GLY A 110 -11.82 -8.49 -7.17
N ASN A 111 -10.63 -9.04 -7.43
CA ASN A 111 -9.94 -8.97 -8.73
C ASN A 111 -10.80 -9.47 -9.91
N ASN A 112 -11.72 -10.40 -9.65
CA ASN A 112 -12.57 -10.98 -10.68
C ASN A 112 -13.49 -9.96 -11.33
N LEU A 113 -14.02 -8.98 -10.58
CA LEU A 113 -14.87 -7.94 -11.13
C LEU A 113 -14.10 -7.06 -12.12
N MET A 114 -12.88 -6.64 -11.78
CA MET A 114 -12.04 -5.85 -12.67
C MET A 114 -11.76 -6.60 -13.97
N ARG A 115 -11.33 -7.85 -13.91
CA ARG A 115 -11.07 -8.70 -15.08
C ARG A 115 -12.30 -8.88 -15.96
N PHE A 116 -13.44 -9.13 -15.33
CA PHE A 116 -14.71 -9.27 -16.03
C PHE A 116 -15.13 -7.99 -16.75
N SER A 117 -15.03 -6.83 -16.07
CA SER A 117 -15.36 -5.53 -16.65
C SER A 117 -14.45 -5.17 -17.83
N ILE A 118 -13.13 -5.43 -17.68
CA ILE A 118 -12.16 -5.23 -18.76
C ILE A 118 -12.50 -6.12 -19.97
N LEU A 119 -12.73 -7.42 -19.74
CA LEU A 119 -13.06 -8.36 -20.81
C LEU A 119 -14.34 -7.96 -21.54
N ASN A 120 -15.40 -7.63 -20.80
CA ASN A 120 -16.67 -7.18 -21.39
C ASN A 120 -16.50 -5.90 -22.21
N SER A 121 -15.70 -4.95 -21.74
CA SER A 121 -15.42 -3.73 -22.48
C SER A 121 -14.73 -4.03 -23.81
N PHE A 122 -13.79 -4.95 -23.87
CA PHE A 122 -13.14 -5.35 -25.10
C PHE A 122 -14.07 -6.12 -26.04
N GLU A 123 -14.89 -7.03 -25.54
CA GLU A 123 -15.85 -7.81 -26.34
C GLU A 123 -16.93 -6.91 -26.98
N GLN A 124 -17.41 -5.89 -26.26
CA GLN A 124 -18.43 -4.97 -26.78
C GLN A 124 -17.89 -4.03 -27.85
N ASN A 125 -16.64 -3.63 -27.75
CA ASN A 125 -16.07 -2.64 -28.67
C ASN A 125 -15.56 -3.18 -29.99
N GLN A 126 -15.52 -4.49 -30.23
CA GLN A 126 -15.14 -5.23 -31.47
C GLN A 126 -13.90 -4.71 -32.23
N ALA A 127 -13.15 -3.82 -31.68
CA ALA A 127 -12.17 -3.02 -32.39
C ALA A 127 -10.75 -3.56 -32.29
N LEU A 128 -10.54 -4.61 -31.50
CA LEU A 128 -9.26 -5.30 -31.46
C LEU A 128 -9.41 -6.63 -32.21
N ASN A 129 -8.78 -6.72 -33.37
CA ASN A 129 -8.70 -7.93 -34.20
C ASN A 129 -7.78 -9.01 -33.55
N TYR A 130 -7.84 -9.17 -32.22
CA TYR A 130 -7.06 -10.17 -31.50
C TYR A 130 -7.93 -11.37 -31.13
N GLY A 131 -7.35 -12.56 -31.21
CA GLY A 131 -8.02 -13.77 -30.76
C GLY A 131 -8.37 -13.69 -29.25
N LYS A 132 -9.47 -14.32 -28.87
CA LYS A 132 -9.99 -14.31 -27.49
C LYS A 132 -8.95 -14.76 -26.46
N ASP A 133 -8.16 -15.79 -26.79
CA ASP A 133 -7.11 -16.30 -25.90
C ASP A 133 -6.02 -15.26 -25.63
N TYR A 134 -5.64 -14.47 -26.65
CA TYR A 134 -4.67 -13.39 -26.48
C TYR A 134 -5.24 -12.24 -25.64
N ILE A 135 -6.50 -11.91 -25.81
CA ILE A 135 -7.17 -10.89 -24.99
C ILE A 135 -7.15 -11.34 -23.52
N ILE A 136 -7.58 -12.55 -23.23
CA ILE A 136 -7.68 -13.07 -21.85
C ILE A 136 -6.30 -13.23 -21.20
N SER A 137 -5.32 -13.79 -21.93
CA SER A 137 -4.00 -14.12 -21.37
C SER A 137 -3.03 -12.94 -21.33
N THR A 138 -3.21 -11.92 -22.17
CA THR A 138 -2.24 -10.84 -22.35
C THR A 138 -2.84 -9.46 -22.14
N ILE A 139 -3.93 -9.12 -22.82
CA ILE A 139 -4.49 -7.76 -22.78
C ILE A 139 -5.13 -7.49 -21.42
N VAL A 140 -5.99 -8.38 -20.93
CA VAL A 140 -6.70 -8.19 -19.65
C VAL A 140 -5.73 -8.03 -18.48
N PRO A 141 -4.73 -8.88 -18.26
CA PRO A 141 -3.78 -8.70 -17.18
C PRO A 141 -2.96 -7.41 -17.27
N LYS A 142 -2.53 -7.01 -18.49
CA LYS A 142 -1.81 -5.74 -18.67
C LYS A 142 -2.70 -4.54 -18.37
N THR A 143 -3.95 -4.56 -18.82
CA THR A 143 -4.93 -3.50 -18.56
C THR A 143 -5.24 -3.41 -17.05
N GLU A 144 -5.43 -4.55 -16.38
CA GLU A 144 -5.62 -4.62 -14.93
C GLU A 144 -4.46 -3.96 -14.17
N ASN A 145 -3.23 -4.34 -14.49
CA ASN A 145 -2.04 -3.76 -13.87
C ASN A 145 -1.92 -2.25 -14.13
N SER A 146 -2.22 -1.81 -15.35
CA SER A 146 -2.18 -0.38 -15.72
C SER A 146 -3.26 0.42 -14.99
N ILE A 147 -4.47 -0.13 -14.84
CA ILE A 147 -5.53 0.53 -14.04
C ILE A 147 -5.09 0.67 -12.58
N ARG A 148 -4.57 -0.40 -11.96
CA ARG A 148 -4.08 -0.36 -10.59
C ARG A 148 -2.98 0.68 -10.41
N TYR A 149 -2.02 0.70 -11.34
CA TYR A 149 -0.91 1.64 -11.33
C TYR A 149 -1.39 3.10 -11.41
N ILE A 150 -2.20 3.44 -12.39
CA ILE A 150 -2.73 4.81 -12.55
C ILE A 150 -3.60 5.19 -11.34
N LYS A 151 -4.37 4.24 -10.84
CA LYS A 151 -5.25 4.43 -9.70
C LYS A 151 -4.48 4.70 -8.40
N SER A 152 -3.31 4.10 -8.22
CA SER A 152 -2.46 4.36 -7.04
C SER A 152 -1.98 5.82 -6.95
N PHE A 153 -2.01 6.57 -8.07
CA PHE A 153 -1.77 8.02 -8.11
C PHE A 153 -3.05 8.88 -7.98
N GLY A 154 -4.20 8.28 -7.68
CA GLY A 154 -5.48 8.99 -7.58
C GLY A 154 -6.01 9.51 -8.92
N ILE A 155 -5.56 8.93 -10.03
CA ILE A 155 -6.02 9.28 -11.38
C ILE A 155 -7.24 8.42 -11.71
N THR A 156 -8.42 9.03 -11.70
CA THR A 156 -9.67 8.41 -12.16
C THR A 156 -9.79 8.50 -13.67
N PRO A 157 -10.61 7.66 -14.33
CA PRO A 157 -10.74 7.67 -15.77
C PRO A 157 -11.23 9.01 -16.34
N ASP A 158 -11.99 9.78 -15.56
CA ASP A 158 -12.47 11.12 -15.96
C ASP A 158 -11.37 12.19 -15.96
N LYS A 159 -10.28 11.96 -15.24
CA LYS A 159 -9.12 12.84 -15.22
C LYS A 159 -8.14 12.58 -16.36
N ILE A 160 -8.34 11.50 -17.14
CA ILE A 160 -7.48 11.15 -18.27
C ILE A 160 -7.92 11.94 -19.51
N ASP A 161 -7.12 12.92 -19.88
CA ASP A 161 -7.28 13.65 -21.16
C ASP A 161 -6.72 12.80 -22.31
N LEU A 162 -7.61 12.21 -23.10
CA LEU A 162 -7.23 11.34 -24.21
C LEU A 162 -6.34 12.06 -25.25
N ASN A 163 -6.61 13.34 -25.54
CA ASN A 163 -5.84 14.09 -26.53
C ASN A 163 -4.42 14.34 -26.03
N LYS A 164 -4.30 14.73 -24.77
CA LYS A 164 -2.99 14.91 -24.12
C LYS A 164 -2.21 13.61 -24.03
N ALA A 165 -2.86 12.52 -23.64
CA ALA A 165 -2.25 11.20 -23.56
C ALA A 165 -1.81 10.70 -24.95
N THR A 166 -2.62 10.91 -26.00
CA THR A 166 -2.28 10.60 -27.39
C THR A 166 -1.05 11.40 -27.85
N THR A 167 -1.01 12.71 -27.55
CA THR A 167 0.13 13.56 -27.91
C THR A 167 1.43 13.11 -27.21
N ILE A 168 1.34 12.67 -25.97
CA ILE A 168 2.49 12.11 -25.24
C ILE A 168 2.93 10.80 -25.88
N LEU A 169 1.97 9.90 -26.17
CA LEU A 169 2.23 8.63 -26.83
C LEU A 169 2.97 8.84 -28.17
N GLU A 170 2.53 9.77 -29.02
CA GLU A 170 3.19 10.10 -30.29
C GLU A 170 4.64 10.56 -30.14
N LYS A 171 4.96 11.23 -29.04
CA LYS A 171 6.33 11.71 -28.76
C LYS A 171 7.28 10.63 -28.30
N ILE A 172 6.78 9.64 -27.55
CA ILE A 172 7.61 8.59 -26.95
C ILE A 172 7.61 7.29 -27.74
N PHE A 173 6.69 7.13 -28.69
CA PHE A 173 6.54 5.92 -29.47
C PHE A 173 7.68 5.74 -30.46
N ASP A 174 8.38 4.61 -30.37
CA ASP A 174 9.41 4.20 -31.31
C ASP A 174 8.96 2.96 -32.10
N GLU A 175 8.56 3.18 -33.35
CA GLU A 175 8.09 2.10 -34.25
C GLU A 175 9.15 1.02 -34.51
N LYS A 176 10.45 1.35 -34.36
CA LYS A 176 11.52 0.38 -34.61
C LYS A 176 11.68 -0.62 -33.48
N SER A 177 11.30 -0.25 -32.27
CA SER A 177 11.38 -1.10 -31.08
C SER A 177 10.05 -1.74 -30.70
N SER A 178 8.94 -1.35 -31.35
CA SER A 178 7.59 -1.81 -31.04
C SER A 178 7.09 -2.88 -32.01
N SER A 179 6.37 -3.87 -31.49
CA SER A 179 5.61 -4.84 -32.28
C SER A 179 4.26 -4.30 -32.76
N TYR A 180 3.90 -3.07 -32.38
CA TYR A 180 2.63 -2.42 -32.68
C TYR A 180 2.85 -1.14 -33.46
N THR A 181 1.86 -0.73 -34.23
CA THR A 181 1.81 0.57 -34.92
C THR A 181 1.32 1.66 -33.93
N ILE A 182 1.58 2.92 -34.24
CA ILE A 182 1.07 4.06 -33.48
C ILE A 182 -0.46 4.08 -33.45
N ASP A 183 -1.13 3.70 -34.50
CA ASP A 183 -2.60 3.68 -34.60
C ASP A 183 -3.19 2.55 -33.74
N GLU A 184 -2.55 1.40 -33.68
CA GLU A 184 -2.91 0.34 -32.71
C GLU A 184 -2.75 0.82 -31.27
N MET A 185 -1.65 1.50 -30.95
CA MET A 185 -1.41 2.02 -29.60
C MET A 185 -2.42 3.10 -29.19
N LYS A 186 -2.84 3.98 -30.12
CA LYS A 186 -3.94 4.94 -29.90
C LYS A 186 -5.27 4.24 -29.65
N SER A 187 -5.53 3.18 -30.39
CA SER A 187 -6.72 2.35 -30.21
C SER A 187 -6.70 1.67 -28.84
N PHE A 188 -5.57 1.10 -28.42
CA PHE A 188 -5.40 0.55 -27.07
C PHE A 188 -5.63 1.59 -25.98
N LEU A 189 -5.10 2.79 -26.10
CA LEU A 189 -5.29 3.86 -25.13
C LEU A 189 -6.77 4.21 -24.95
N LYS A 190 -7.51 4.30 -26.06
CA LYS A 190 -8.96 4.54 -26.03
C LYS A 190 -9.70 3.42 -25.31
N TYR A 191 -9.42 2.15 -25.68
CA TYR A 191 -10.02 1.00 -24.99
C TYR A 191 -9.66 0.93 -23.52
N PHE A 192 -8.41 1.21 -23.18
CA PHE A 192 -7.96 1.25 -21.79
C PHE A 192 -8.83 2.20 -20.95
N ILE A 193 -9.06 3.42 -21.45
CA ILE A 193 -9.89 4.41 -20.76
C ILE A 193 -11.34 3.93 -20.62
N GLU A 194 -11.91 3.34 -21.68
CA GLU A 194 -13.26 2.79 -21.67
C GLU A 194 -13.39 1.60 -20.70
N ALA A 195 -12.42 0.69 -20.70
CA ALA A 195 -12.36 -0.44 -19.78
C ALA A 195 -12.25 0.02 -18.33
N TYR A 196 -11.46 1.06 -18.08
CA TYR A 196 -11.34 1.65 -16.74
C TYR A 196 -12.66 2.30 -16.30
N LYS A 197 -13.34 3.07 -17.17
CA LYS A 197 -14.66 3.63 -16.87
C LYS A 197 -15.70 2.56 -16.55
N GLU A 198 -15.73 1.49 -17.35
CA GLU A 198 -16.67 0.38 -17.13
C GLU A 198 -16.39 -0.33 -15.80
N TYR A 199 -15.12 -0.53 -15.47
CA TYR A 199 -14.73 -1.07 -14.16
C TYR A 199 -15.22 -0.17 -13.01
N GLU A 200 -14.92 1.13 -13.04
CA GLU A 200 -15.35 2.06 -11.99
C GLU A 200 -16.88 2.08 -11.84
N LYS A 201 -17.61 2.05 -12.96
CA LYS A 201 -19.06 1.98 -12.95
C LYS A 201 -19.60 0.66 -12.37
N SER A 202 -18.94 -0.46 -12.67
CA SER A 202 -19.38 -1.79 -12.22
C SER A 202 -19.20 -2.02 -10.72
N LYS A 203 -18.35 -1.24 -10.05
CA LYS A 203 -18.16 -1.32 -8.60
C LYS A 203 -19.39 -0.85 -7.80
N LEU A 204 -20.27 -0.07 -8.41
CA LEU A 204 -21.38 0.58 -7.72
C LEU A 204 -20.90 1.42 -6.52
N GLN A 205 -21.15 0.94 -5.30
CA GLN A 205 -20.72 1.59 -4.04
C GLN A 205 -19.60 0.83 -3.32
N ALA A 206 -19.15 -0.30 -3.88
CA ALA A 206 -18.06 -1.06 -3.31
C ALA A 206 -16.70 -0.41 -3.62
N VAL A 207 -15.70 -0.70 -2.80
CA VAL A 207 -14.35 -0.15 -2.93
C VAL A 207 -13.34 -1.25 -3.25
N ASP A 208 -12.33 -0.93 -4.01
CA ASP A 208 -11.15 -1.79 -4.15
C ASP A 208 -10.00 -1.32 -3.23
N TYR A 209 -8.92 -2.07 -3.19
CA TYR A 209 -7.78 -1.77 -2.33
C TYR A 209 -7.15 -0.40 -2.61
N SER A 210 -7.11 0.04 -3.88
CA SER A 210 -6.57 1.35 -4.23
C SER A 210 -7.50 2.48 -3.77
N ASP A 211 -8.83 2.28 -3.88
CA ASP A 211 -9.81 3.25 -3.37
C ASP A 211 -9.66 3.46 -1.87
N MET A 212 -9.41 2.40 -1.11
CA MET A 212 -9.32 2.49 0.36
C MET A 212 -8.25 3.48 0.80
N LEU A 213 -7.05 3.39 0.25
CA LEU A 213 -5.95 4.29 0.62
C LEU A 213 -6.23 5.74 0.18
N LEU A 214 -6.78 5.93 -1.01
CA LEU A 214 -7.15 7.24 -1.54
C LEU A 214 -8.26 7.88 -0.70
N MET A 215 -9.33 7.12 -0.42
CA MET A 215 -10.45 7.59 0.40
C MET A 215 -10.00 7.87 1.83
N PHE A 216 -9.15 7.01 2.41
CA PHE A 216 -8.59 7.25 3.72
C PHE A 216 -7.83 8.58 3.77
N LYS A 217 -6.92 8.81 2.83
CA LYS A 217 -6.16 10.08 2.73
C LYS A 217 -7.09 11.29 2.64
N GLU A 218 -8.15 11.21 1.85
CA GLU A 218 -9.12 12.31 1.66
C GLU A 218 -10.00 12.52 2.89
N LYS A 219 -10.46 11.43 3.52
CA LYS A 219 -11.51 11.47 4.54
C LYS A 219 -11.00 11.41 5.98
N PHE A 220 -9.72 11.10 6.19
CA PHE A 220 -9.17 11.03 7.55
C PHE A 220 -9.32 12.35 8.30
N ARG A 221 -9.94 12.29 9.47
CA ARG A 221 -10.16 13.43 10.39
C ARG A 221 -9.91 12.99 11.84
N GLY A 222 -9.23 11.84 12.02
CA GLY A 222 -8.88 11.32 13.33
C GLY A 222 -7.72 12.09 13.98
N ASN A 223 -7.47 11.78 15.25
CA ASN A 223 -6.28 12.24 15.92
C ASN A 223 -5.05 11.54 15.36
N LYS A 224 -3.91 12.20 15.42
CA LYS A 224 -2.63 11.57 15.12
C LYS A 224 -2.23 10.61 16.22
N PHE A 225 -1.54 9.54 15.84
CA PHE A 225 -0.85 8.68 16.80
C PHE A 225 0.42 9.37 17.28
N GLN A 226 0.71 9.24 18.56
CA GLN A 226 1.93 9.81 19.13
C GLN A 226 3.18 9.19 18.51
N HIS A 227 3.11 7.88 18.19
CA HIS A 227 4.17 7.18 17.48
C HIS A 227 3.60 6.26 16.40
N VAL A 228 4.12 6.40 15.19
CA VAL A 228 3.86 5.50 14.07
C VAL A 228 5.16 4.81 13.67
N LEU A 229 5.16 3.49 13.68
CA LEU A 229 6.31 2.65 13.34
C LEU A 229 5.98 1.85 12.07
N VAL A 230 6.80 1.95 11.05
CA VAL A 230 6.60 1.24 9.77
C VAL A 230 7.78 0.30 9.53
N ASP A 231 7.48 -0.99 9.36
CA ASP A 231 8.47 -1.99 8.93
C ASP A 231 8.52 -2.06 7.40
N GLU A 232 9.65 -2.48 6.84
CA GLU A 232 9.90 -2.63 5.39
C GLU A 232 9.58 -1.37 4.58
N MET A 233 10.02 -0.19 5.05
CA MET A 233 9.71 1.10 4.41
C MET A 233 10.03 1.19 2.92
N GLN A 234 10.95 0.34 2.41
CA GLN A 234 11.31 0.30 0.99
C GLN A 234 10.17 -0.20 0.08
N ASP A 235 9.17 -0.86 0.66
CA ASP A 235 8.01 -1.37 -0.07
C ASP A 235 6.84 -0.36 -0.12
N MET A 236 6.97 0.79 0.59
CA MET A 236 5.95 1.84 0.56
C MET A 236 5.86 2.49 -0.81
N ASN A 237 4.65 2.65 -1.30
CA ASN A 237 4.35 3.57 -2.38
C ASN A 237 4.13 5.01 -1.86
N GLU A 238 3.96 5.97 -2.77
CA GLU A 238 3.81 7.39 -2.42
C GLU A 238 2.62 7.65 -1.49
N ILE A 239 1.46 7.04 -1.76
CA ILE A 239 0.26 7.26 -0.95
C ILE A 239 0.39 6.66 0.47
N GLU A 240 1.06 5.52 0.61
CA GLU A 240 1.35 4.90 1.90
C GLU A 240 2.31 5.76 2.74
N ALA A 241 3.34 6.34 2.11
CA ALA A 241 4.24 7.28 2.76
C ALA A 241 3.52 8.56 3.23
N GLU A 242 2.63 9.10 2.39
CA GLU A 242 1.79 10.24 2.76
C GLU A 242 0.86 9.91 3.93
N ILE A 243 0.21 8.72 3.91
CA ILE A 243 -0.65 8.26 5.01
C ILE A 243 0.15 8.15 6.31
N ALA A 244 1.32 7.47 6.28
CA ALA A 244 2.16 7.31 7.46
C ALA A 244 2.53 8.68 8.07
N THR A 245 2.93 9.64 7.24
CA THR A 245 3.26 11.01 7.67
C THR A 245 2.04 11.77 8.21
N MET A 246 0.88 11.58 7.57
CA MET A 246 -0.36 12.27 7.94
C MET A 246 -0.86 11.85 9.32
N VAL A 247 -0.73 10.57 9.67
CA VAL A 247 -1.27 10.02 10.92
C VAL A 247 -0.28 10.02 12.08
N ALA A 248 0.98 10.43 11.86
CA ALA A 248 2.05 10.42 12.87
C ALA A 248 2.31 11.79 13.48
N GLU A 249 2.55 11.83 14.80
CA GLU A 249 3.28 12.93 15.46
C GLU A 249 4.79 12.66 15.40
N ASN A 250 5.21 11.41 15.65
CA ASN A 250 6.58 10.94 15.53
C ASN A 250 6.61 9.70 14.65
N LEU A 251 7.45 9.71 13.62
CA LEU A 251 7.53 8.65 12.61
C LEU A 251 8.83 7.86 12.74
N PHE A 252 8.72 6.53 12.82
CA PHE A 252 9.84 5.61 12.92
C PHE A 252 9.78 4.60 11.77
N LEU A 253 10.65 4.76 10.78
CA LEU A 253 10.69 3.94 9.58
C LEU A 253 11.87 2.96 9.64
N VAL A 254 11.62 1.70 9.35
CA VAL A 254 12.67 0.67 9.28
C VAL A 254 12.62 0.00 7.91
N GLY A 255 13.77 -0.15 7.27
CA GLY A 255 13.83 -0.80 5.97
C GLY A 255 15.23 -1.10 5.48
N ASP A 256 15.31 -1.70 4.29
CA ASP A 256 16.56 -2.06 3.62
C ASP A 256 16.72 -1.25 2.33
N ALA A 257 17.68 -0.32 2.32
CA ALA A 257 17.96 0.50 1.14
C ALA A 257 18.42 -0.32 -0.09
N LYS A 258 18.95 -1.53 0.11
CA LYS A 258 19.40 -2.39 -1.00
C LYS A 258 18.26 -3.19 -1.62
N GLN A 259 17.14 -3.35 -0.92
CA GLN A 259 15.93 -4.03 -1.40
C GLN A 259 14.91 -3.07 -2.03
N ALA A 260 15.15 -1.76 -2.01
CA ALA A 260 14.35 -0.74 -2.69
C ALA A 260 14.21 -0.92 -4.22
N ILE A 261 14.70 -2.03 -4.75
CA ILE A 261 14.60 -2.42 -6.17
C ILE A 261 13.14 -2.77 -6.55
N PHE A 262 12.28 -3.03 -5.57
CA PHE A 262 10.85 -3.34 -5.78
C PHE A 262 9.92 -2.12 -5.62
N GLY A 263 10.42 -0.93 -5.40
CA GLY A 263 9.66 0.33 -5.30
C GLY A 263 8.92 0.76 -6.57
N PHE A 264 8.75 -0.14 -7.55
CA PHE A 264 7.93 0.01 -8.74
C PHE A 264 6.81 -1.02 -8.83
N GLN A 265 6.37 -1.59 -7.72
CA GLN A 265 5.11 -2.32 -7.69
C GLN A 265 3.95 -1.34 -7.51
N GLY A 266 3.80 -0.46 -8.52
CA GLY A 266 2.55 0.20 -8.80
C GLY A 266 1.74 -0.69 -9.72
#